data_b91e5b636a0f0933c332fb3e89dca9f9
#
_entry.id   b91e5b636a0f0933c332fb3e89dca9f9
#
_cell.length_a   1.000
_cell.length_b   1.000
_cell.length_c   1.000
_cell.angle_alpha   90.00
_cell.angle_beta   90.00
_cell.angle_gamma   90.00
#
_symmetry.space_group_name_H-M   'P 1'
#
loop_
_entity.id
_entity.type
_entity.pdbx_description
1 polymer ?
#
loop_
_entity_poly.entity_id
_entity_poly.type
_entity_poly.pdbx_seq_one_letter_code
_entity_poly.pdbx_strand_id
1 'polypeptide(L)'
;YKPIEPAKPTRTFTDKDMYKLKTESVVYLRYSDSFCVMRFPNEHYIKQKYAPFTKVQDKWVMKRPDGILPIYCENNKPEDYVIINEGEKALLGCKSIYDGDTCTWHGGVNNLDKQDWTPLQNRKVIIFPDNDEAGKKCAEELKEKLGQIAKEVIVVKPPREFKDKDDLYDAKVNDFFSSAQQFLDYCLNNQIKKRVSFDLIQVNDIMQNITPPKWVVKDICEEDSVVAIFGQPKSGKSFVTVDLACNIVLGRNWHGHETEQGSVVYLAGEGMRAISRRFLAWQQLN
;
A
#
# COMPACT_ATOMS: atom_id res chain seq x y z
N TYR A 1 -9.40 -45.50 1.64
CA TYR A 1 -9.61 -44.70 0.41
C TYR A 1 -11.08 -44.30 0.37
N LYS A 2 -11.41 -43.03 0.68
CA LYS A 2 -12.73 -42.51 0.34
C LYS A 2 -12.70 -42.16 -1.14
N PRO A 3 -13.67 -42.59 -1.95
CA PRO A 3 -13.76 -42.19 -3.36
C PRO A 3 -13.87 -40.65 -3.40
N ILE A 4 -13.04 -40.00 -4.23
CA ILE A 4 -13.16 -38.59 -4.56
C ILE A 4 -14.47 -38.45 -5.34
N GLU A 5 -15.50 -37.87 -4.70
CA GLU A 5 -16.73 -37.53 -5.43
C GLU A 5 -16.37 -36.61 -6.60
N PRO A 6 -16.85 -36.90 -7.83
CA PRO A 6 -16.60 -36.05 -8.97
C PRO A 6 -17.12 -34.64 -8.65
N ALA A 7 -16.28 -33.62 -8.86
CA ALA A 7 -16.67 -32.24 -8.66
C ALA A 7 -17.95 -31.94 -9.43
N LYS A 8 -18.98 -31.38 -8.76
CA LYS A 8 -20.24 -31.00 -9.40
C LYS A 8 -19.92 -30.14 -10.63
N PRO A 9 -20.54 -30.41 -11.80
CA PRO A 9 -20.24 -29.68 -13.02
C PRO A 9 -20.47 -28.18 -12.77
N THR A 10 -19.45 -27.38 -13.01
CA THR A 10 -19.50 -25.91 -12.85
C THR A 10 -20.51 -25.38 -13.88
N ARG A 11 -21.59 -24.75 -13.41
CA ARG A 11 -22.60 -24.16 -14.27
C ARG A 11 -21.96 -23.08 -15.14
N THR A 12 -22.14 -23.19 -16.46
CA THR A 12 -21.62 -22.23 -17.45
C THR A 12 -22.78 -21.40 -18.04
N PHE A 13 -22.44 -20.16 -18.47
CA PHE A 13 -23.38 -19.22 -19.05
C PHE A 13 -22.83 -18.70 -20.37
N THR A 14 -23.70 -18.46 -21.34
CA THR A 14 -23.37 -17.78 -22.61
C THR A 14 -23.42 -16.26 -22.42
N ASP A 15 -22.91 -15.48 -23.38
CA ASP A 15 -23.07 -14.01 -23.36
C ASP A 15 -24.54 -13.59 -23.35
N LYS A 16 -25.44 -14.37 -23.99
CA LYS A 16 -26.88 -14.14 -23.93
C LYS A 16 -27.45 -14.35 -22.54
N ASP A 17 -26.99 -15.41 -21.83
CA ASP A 17 -27.41 -15.65 -20.44
C ASP A 17 -26.89 -14.53 -19.53
N MET A 18 -25.67 -14.05 -19.74
CA MET A 18 -25.10 -12.94 -18.96
C MET A 18 -25.87 -11.64 -19.20
N TYR A 19 -26.30 -11.37 -20.42
CA TYR A 19 -27.17 -10.21 -20.68
C TYR A 19 -28.49 -10.30 -19.90
N LYS A 20 -29.14 -11.46 -19.90
CA LYS A 20 -30.34 -11.70 -19.10
C LYS A 20 -30.07 -11.55 -17.60
N LEU A 21 -29.01 -12.15 -17.08
CA LEU A 21 -28.64 -12.02 -15.68
C LEU A 21 -28.35 -10.56 -15.28
N LYS A 22 -27.73 -9.78 -16.16
CA LYS A 22 -27.53 -8.35 -15.93
C LYS A 22 -28.86 -7.60 -15.79
N THR A 23 -29.87 -7.91 -16.60
CA THR A 23 -31.20 -7.27 -16.47
C THR A 23 -31.98 -7.72 -15.25
N GLU A 24 -31.72 -8.93 -14.74
CA GLU A 24 -32.30 -9.47 -13.51
C GLU A 24 -31.55 -9.02 -12.23
N SER A 25 -30.34 -8.51 -12.37
CA SER A 25 -29.52 -8.06 -11.25
C SER A 25 -29.94 -6.68 -10.76
N VAL A 26 -29.87 -6.46 -9.44
CA VAL A 26 -30.06 -5.13 -8.83
C VAL A 26 -28.77 -4.34 -8.79
N VAL A 27 -27.62 -5.00 -8.92
CA VAL A 27 -26.28 -4.39 -9.03
C VAL A 27 -25.48 -5.15 -10.07
N TYR A 28 -24.83 -4.41 -10.96
CA TYR A 28 -23.88 -4.94 -11.92
C TYR A 28 -22.60 -4.09 -11.90
N LEU A 29 -21.50 -4.69 -11.54
CA LEU A 29 -20.17 -4.07 -11.56
C LEU A 29 -19.25 -4.83 -12.51
N ARG A 30 -18.75 -4.16 -13.52
CA ARG A 30 -17.82 -4.73 -14.50
C ARG A 30 -16.38 -4.33 -14.12
N TYR A 31 -15.62 -5.30 -13.67
CA TYR A 31 -14.21 -5.11 -13.29
C TYR A 31 -13.27 -5.16 -14.50
N SER A 32 -13.60 -6.01 -15.48
CA SER A 32 -12.88 -6.13 -16.75
C SER A 32 -13.79 -6.72 -17.84
N ASP A 33 -13.27 -6.91 -19.05
CA ASP A 33 -14.01 -7.57 -20.14
C ASP A 33 -14.35 -9.02 -19.83
N SER A 34 -13.59 -9.64 -18.94
CA SER A 34 -13.76 -11.05 -18.56
C SER A 34 -14.19 -11.27 -17.12
N PHE A 35 -14.43 -10.20 -16.33
CA PHE A 35 -14.84 -10.33 -14.93
C PHE A 35 -15.86 -9.29 -14.53
N CYS A 36 -16.97 -9.76 -13.94
CA CYS A 36 -18.00 -8.90 -13.35
C CYS A 36 -18.54 -9.51 -12.05
N VAL A 37 -19.16 -8.66 -11.25
CA VAL A 37 -19.87 -9.04 -10.03
C VAL A 37 -21.29 -8.54 -10.11
N MET A 38 -22.25 -9.41 -9.76
CA MET A 38 -23.68 -9.09 -9.77
C MET A 38 -24.31 -9.39 -8.41
N ARG A 39 -25.28 -8.57 -8.03
CA ARG A 39 -26.17 -8.83 -6.90
C ARG A 39 -27.58 -9.00 -7.43
N PHE A 40 -28.25 -10.04 -6.95
CA PHE A 40 -29.61 -10.37 -7.35
C PHE A 40 -30.61 -10.12 -6.20
N PRO A 41 -31.90 -9.97 -6.50
CA PRO A 41 -32.95 -9.97 -5.48
C PRO A 41 -32.92 -11.26 -4.65
N ASN A 42 -33.48 -11.22 -3.44
CA ASN A 42 -33.43 -12.37 -2.52
C ASN A 42 -34.21 -13.60 -3.07
N GLU A 43 -35.21 -13.39 -3.91
CA GLU A 43 -36.01 -14.42 -4.55
C GLU A 43 -35.34 -15.09 -5.76
N HIS A 44 -34.22 -14.49 -6.24
CA HIS A 44 -33.50 -15.02 -7.39
C HIS A 44 -32.83 -16.38 -7.06
N TYR A 45 -32.72 -17.24 -8.07
CA TYR A 45 -32.09 -18.57 -7.89
C TYR A 45 -30.61 -18.53 -7.55
N ILE A 46 -29.91 -17.45 -7.89
CA ILE A 46 -28.54 -17.20 -7.46
C ILE A 46 -28.60 -16.55 -6.06
N LYS A 47 -28.22 -17.31 -5.03
CA LYS A 47 -28.33 -16.90 -3.63
C LYS A 47 -27.09 -16.19 -3.08
N GLN A 48 -26.00 -16.15 -3.85
CA GLN A 48 -24.79 -15.46 -3.44
C GLN A 48 -25.03 -13.95 -3.41
N LYS A 49 -24.74 -13.30 -2.27
CA LYS A 49 -25.00 -11.88 -2.04
C LYS A 49 -24.36 -10.98 -3.12
N TYR A 50 -23.11 -11.30 -3.47
CA TYR A 50 -22.38 -10.72 -4.59
C TYR A 50 -21.75 -11.88 -5.37
N ALA A 51 -22.32 -12.19 -6.52
CA ALA A 51 -21.93 -13.33 -7.34
C ALA A 51 -20.87 -12.89 -8.38
N PRO A 52 -19.63 -13.44 -8.30
CA PRO A 52 -18.59 -13.18 -9.29
C PRO A 52 -18.80 -14.07 -10.51
N PHE A 53 -18.60 -13.50 -11.70
CA PHE A 53 -18.63 -14.22 -12.98
C PHE A 53 -17.34 -13.93 -13.74
N THR A 54 -16.67 -14.99 -14.18
CA THR A 54 -15.45 -14.92 -15.00
C THR A 54 -15.68 -15.58 -16.34
N LYS A 55 -15.23 -14.92 -17.42
CA LYS A 55 -15.22 -15.49 -18.76
C LYS A 55 -13.98 -16.37 -18.94
N VAL A 56 -14.21 -17.63 -19.22
CA VAL A 56 -13.15 -18.62 -19.50
C VAL A 56 -13.40 -19.16 -20.91
N GLN A 57 -12.48 -18.88 -21.82
CA GLN A 57 -12.70 -19.06 -23.26
C GLN A 57 -13.99 -18.29 -23.68
N ASP A 58 -14.96 -18.95 -24.28
CA ASP A 58 -16.20 -18.32 -24.75
C ASP A 58 -17.40 -18.50 -23.81
N LYS A 59 -17.16 -18.94 -22.56
CA LYS A 59 -18.24 -19.19 -21.57
C LYS A 59 -17.95 -18.49 -20.27
N TRP A 60 -19.00 -18.03 -19.62
CA TRP A 60 -18.93 -17.47 -18.28
C TRP A 60 -19.16 -18.55 -17.23
N VAL A 61 -18.39 -18.49 -16.18
CA VAL A 61 -18.50 -19.36 -15.00
C VAL A 61 -18.67 -18.52 -13.75
N MET A 62 -19.50 -18.99 -12.81
CA MET A 62 -19.72 -18.29 -11.55
C MET A 62 -18.57 -18.57 -10.58
N LYS A 63 -17.44 -17.89 -10.78
CA LYS A 63 -16.26 -17.93 -9.90
C LYS A 63 -15.45 -16.64 -10.06
N ARG A 64 -14.54 -16.39 -9.13
CA ARG A 64 -13.51 -15.34 -9.27
C ARG A 64 -12.47 -15.77 -10.29
N PRO A 65 -11.77 -14.82 -10.94
CA PRO A 65 -10.59 -15.15 -11.74
C PRO A 65 -9.52 -15.82 -10.89
N ASP A 66 -8.69 -16.64 -11.51
CA ASP A 66 -7.50 -17.19 -10.90
C ASP A 66 -6.34 -16.15 -11.03
N GLY A 67 -5.46 -16.08 -10.03
CA GLY A 67 -4.31 -15.16 -10.05
C GLY A 67 -4.63 -13.75 -9.58
N ILE A 68 -4.06 -12.75 -10.28
CA ILE A 68 -4.24 -11.32 -9.96
C ILE A 68 -5.63 -10.87 -10.41
N LEU A 69 -6.34 -10.20 -9.51
CA LEU A 69 -7.71 -9.75 -9.71
C LEU A 69 -7.73 -8.27 -10.13
N PRO A 70 -8.49 -7.89 -11.15
CA PRO A 70 -8.72 -6.48 -11.44
C PRO A 70 -9.51 -5.84 -10.31
N ILE A 71 -9.25 -4.56 -10.02
CA ILE A 71 -10.11 -3.74 -9.18
C ILE A 71 -11.19 -3.08 -10.03
N TYR A 72 -12.33 -2.75 -9.43
CA TYR A 72 -13.28 -1.82 -10.03
C TYR A 72 -12.80 -0.40 -9.75
N CYS A 73 -12.48 0.36 -10.76
CA CYS A 73 -12.03 1.74 -10.63
C CYS A 73 -12.54 2.59 -11.79
N GLU A 74 -13.24 3.67 -11.48
CA GLU A 74 -13.63 4.66 -12.46
C GLU A 74 -12.46 5.56 -12.82
N ASN A 75 -12.45 6.06 -14.03
CA ASN A 75 -11.42 6.98 -14.53
C ASN A 75 -12.04 8.09 -15.38
N ASN A 76 -13.11 8.71 -14.85
CA ASN A 76 -13.83 9.81 -15.50
C ASN A 76 -13.22 11.17 -15.18
N LYS A 77 -12.61 11.28 -13.96
CA LYS A 77 -12.00 12.51 -13.43
C LYS A 77 -10.60 12.21 -12.88
N PRO A 78 -9.60 11.94 -13.74
CA PRO A 78 -8.28 11.47 -13.30
C PRO A 78 -7.49 12.47 -12.45
N GLU A 79 -7.78 13.76 -12.56
CA GLU A 79 -7.10 14.82 -11.76
C GLU A 79 -7.69 14.98 -10.36
N ASP A 80 -8.92 14.52 -10.13
CA ASP A 80 -9.60 14.59 -8.85
C ASP A 80 -9.19 13.42 -7.93
N TYR A 81 -9.63 13.47 -6.68
CA TYR A 81 -9.50 12.34 -5.79
C TYR A 81 -10.38 11.17 -6.22
N VAL A 82 -9.83 9.96 -6.15
CA VAL A 82 -10.60 8.73 -6.25
C VAL A 82 -10.84 8.18 -4.84
N ILE A 83 -12.10 7.88 -4.52
CA ILE A 83 -12.45 7.30 -3.23
C ILE A 83 -12.42 5.79 -3.35
N ILE A 84 -11.62 5.12 -2.52
CA ILE A 84 -11.57 3.65 -2.45
C ILE A 84 -12.22 3.14 -1.17
N ASN A 85 -13.07 2.13 -1.32
CA ASN A 85 -13.85 1.52 -0.24
C ASN A 85 -13.70 0.01 -0.25
N GLU A 86 -13.90 -0.64 0.89
CA GLU A 86 -13.94 -2.09 0.98
C GLU A 86 -15.29 -2.63 0.49
N GLY A 87 -15.25 -3.35 -0.63
CA GLY A 87 -16.39 -4.10 -1.16
C GLY A 87 -17.44 -3.27 -1.88
N GLU A 88 -18.31 -4.01 -2.56
CA GLU A 88 -19.28 -3.47 -3.51
C GLU A 88 -20.43 -2.70 -2.84
N LYS A 89 -20.75 -3.01 -1.57
CA LYS A 89 -21.79 -2.31 -0.81
C LYS A 89 -21.39 -0.87 -0.51
N ALA A 90 -20.21 -0.69 0.06
CA ALA A 90 -19.68 0.63 0.39
C ALA A 90 -19.46 1.49 -0.87
N LEU A 91 -19.00 0.87 -1.98
CA LEU A 91 -18.89 1.55 -3.27
C LEU A 91 -20.23 2.17 -3.71
N LEU A 92 -21.34 1.43 -3.62
CA LEU A 92 -22.65 1.94 -4.01
C LEU A 92 -23.12 3.10 -3.14
N GLY A 93 -22.81 3.06 -1.85
CA GLY A 93 -23.02 4.17 -0.94
C GLY A 93 -22.20 5.38 -1.35
N CYS A 94 -20.90 5.18 -1.60
CA CYS A 94 -20.00 6.23 -2.05
C CYS A 94 -20.48 6.90 -3.33
N LYS A 95 -20.86 6.15 -4.36
CA LYS A 95 -21.40 6.66 -5.63
C LYS A 95 -22.64 7.53 -5.51
N SER A 96 -23.41 7.38 -4.45
CA SER A 96 -24.59 8.21 -4.21
C SER A 96 -24.28 9.47 -3.40
N ILE A 97 -23.12 9.53 -2.76
CA ILE A 97 -22.68 10.66 -1.93
C ILE A 97 -21.65 11.51 -2.68
N TYR A 98 -20.79 10.90 -3.49
CA TYR A 98 -19.66 11.53 -4.16
C TYR A 98 -19.83 11.48 -5.67
N ASP A 99 -19.55 12.60 -6.34
CA ASP A 99 -19.69 12.78 -7.79
C ASP A 99 -18.39 12.59 -8.57
N GLY A 100 -17.29 12.29 -7.89
CA GLY A 100 -15.99 11.94 -8.46
C GLY A 100 -15.83 10.43 -8.66
N ASP A 101 -14.61 10.02 -9.02
CA ASP A 101 -14.30 8.63 -9.28
C ASP A 101 -14.28 7.79 -8.00
N THR A 102 -14.80 6.58 -8.11
CA THR A 102 -14.88 5.62 -7.01
C THR A 102 -14.25 4.29 -7.37
N CYS A 103 -13.69 3.63 -6.38
CA CYS A 103 -12.93 2.40 -6.53
C CYS A 103 -13.30 1.37 -5.45
N THR A 104 -13.26 0.09 -5.81
CA THR A 104 -13.35 -1.02 -4.86
C THR A 104 -12.65 -2.26 -5.41
N TRP A 105 -12.44 -3.23 -4.54
CA TRP A 105 -11.91 -4.54 -4.91
C TRP A 105 -12.84 -5.67 -4.43
N HIS A 106 -12.78 -6.80 -5.12
CA HIS A 106 -13.58 -7.96 -4.75
C HIS A 106 -12.82 -8.90 -3.81
N GLY A 107 -13.48 -9.34 -2.74
CA GLY A 107 -12.98 -10.37 -1.85
C GLY A 107 -12.39 -9.90 -0.51
N GLY A 108 -12.55 -8.62 -0.17
CA GLY A 108 -12.27 -8.07 1.15
C GLY A 108 -10.78 -8.08 1.54
N VAL A 109 -10.52 -7.86 2.84
CA VAL A 109 -9.19 -7.66 3.46
C VAL A 109 -8.17 -8.74 3.06
N ASN A 110 -8.56 -10.01 3.04
CA ASN A 110 -7.64 -11.14 2.83
C ASN A 110 -7.10 -11.27 1.39
N ASN A 111 -7.49 -10.39 0.48
CA ASN A 111 -7.11 -10.47 -0.93
C ASN A 111 -6.37 -9.23 -1.46
N LEU A 112 -5.89 -8.34 -0.60
CA LEU A 112 -5.18 -7.11 -1.01
C LEU A 112 -3.94 -7.41 -1.88
N ASP A 113 -3.21 -8.49 -1.58
CA ASP A 113 -2.01 -8.90 -2.33
C ASP A 113 -2.30 -9.45 -3.73
N LYS A 114 -3.56 -9.81 -3.98
CA LYS A 114 -3.99 -10.40 -5.25
C LYS A 114 -4.66 -9.40 -6.18
N GLN A 115 -4.67 -8.12 -5.83
CA GLN A 115 -5.32 -7.09 -6.63
C GLN A 115 -4.33 -6.39 -7.57
N ASP A 116 -4.79 -6.05 -8.75
CA ASP A 116 -4.08 -5.15 -9.66
C ASP A 116 -4.40 -3.69 -9.31
N TRP A 117 -3.48 -3.03 -8.64
CA TRP A 117 -3.62 -1.64 -8.22
C TRP A 117 -3.18 -0.62 -9.29
N THR A 118 -2.76 -1.08 -10.47
CA THR A 118 -2.31 -0.23 -11.59
C THR A 118 -3.29 0.91 -11.94
N PRO A 119 -4.63 0.72 -11.88
CA PRO A 119 -5.56 1.81 -12.13
C PRO A 119 -5.45 3.03 -11.19
N LEU A 120 -4.77 2.87 -10.05
CA LEU A 120 -4.52 3.93 -9.07
C LEU A 120 -3.13 4.58 -9.21
N GLN A 121 -2.33 4.16 -10.19
CA GLN A 121 -1.01 4.73 -10.42
C GLN A 121 -1.10 6.23 -10.72
N ASN A 122 -0.29 7.03 -10.02
CA ASN A 122 -0.26 8.49 -10.12
C ASN A 122 -1.57 9.21 -9.77
N ARG A 123 -2.58 8.52 -9.19
CA ARG A 123 -3.84 9.11 -8.75
C ARG A 123 -3.73 9.67 -7.32
N LYS A 124 -4.58 10.64 -6.99
CA LYS A 124 -4.84 11.05 -5.61
C LYS A 124 -5.91 10.13 -5.03
N VAL A 125 -5.59 9.38 -4.00
CA VAL A 125 -6.45 8.34 -3.44
C VAL A 125 -6.90 8.69 -2.03
N ILE A 126 -8.17 8.58 -1.77
CA ILE A 126 -8.76 8.64 -0.42
C ILE A 126 -9.27 7.25 -0.07
N ILE A 127 -8.72 6.65 0.97
CA ILE A 127 -9.19 5.39 1.55
C ILE A 127 -10.21 5.71 2.64
N PHE A 128 -11.45 5.27 2.44
CA PHE A 128 -12.51 5.38 3.45
C PHE A 128 -12.79 3.99 4.01
N PRO A 129 -12.29 3.66 5.22
CA PRO A 129 -12.44 2.34 5.82
C PRO A 129 -13.83 2.12 6.40
N ASP A 130 -14.22 0.86 6.54
CA ASP A 130 -15.34 0.46 7.41
C ASP A 130 -15.01 0.81 8.86
N ASN A 131 -16.02 1.15 9.65
CA ASN A 131 -15.82 1.60 11.04
C ASN A 131 -15.66 0.44 12.01
N ASP A 132 -14.66 -0.43 11.76
CA ASP A 132 -14.26 -1.48 12.68
C ASP A 132 -12.72 -1.67 12.68
N GLU A 133 -12.21 -2.55 13.54
CA GLU A 133 -10.77 -2.79 13.63
C GLU A 133 -10.20 -3.48 12.37
N ALA A 134 -11.00 -4.31 11.69
CA ALA A 134 -10.57 -4.97 10.46
C ALA A 134 -10.46 -3.95 9.32
N GLY A 135 -11.43 -3.05 9.17
CA GLY A 135 -11.39 -1.96 8.20
C GLY A 135 -10.24 -0.99 8.42
N LYS A 136 -9.94 -0.62 9.67
CA LYS A 136 -8.78 0.21 10.02
C LYS A 136 -7.47 -0.45 9.63
N LYS A 137 -7.29 -1.73 9.98
CA LYS A 137 -6.10 -2.49 9.61
C LYS A 137 -5.95 -2.61 8.10
N CYS A 138 -7.05 -2.92 7.41
CA CYS A 138 -7.10 -2.97 5.95
C CYS A 138 -6.67 -1.65 5.31
N ALA A 139 -7.15 -0.52 5.84
CA ALA A 139 -6.79 0.81 5.33
C ALA A 139 -5.31 1.14 5.53
N GLU A 140 -4.69 0.71 6.63
CA GLU A 140 -3.25 0.88 6.86
C GLU A 140 -2.43 0.05 5.88
N GLU A 141 -2.75 -1.24 5.69
CA GLU A 141 -2.10 -2.11 4.72
C GLU A 141 -2.25 -1.58 3.29
N LEU A 142 -3.45 -1.11 2.93
CA LEU A 142 -3.73 -0.52 1.62
C LEU A 142 -2.96 0.79 1.42
N LYS A 143 -2.83 1.63 2.45
CA LYS A 143 -2.04 2.85 2.43
C LYS A 143 -0.58 2.58 2.12
N GLU A 144 0.02 1.56 2.74
CA GLU A 144 1.41 1.18 2.48
C GLU A 144 1.61 0.73 1.04
N LYS A 145 0.70 -0.11 0.52
CA LYS A 145 0.75 -0.58 -0.88
C LYS A 145 0.60 0.56 -1.88
N LEU A 146 -0.42 1.40 -1.70
CA LEU A 146 -0.71 2.49 -2.62
C LEU A 146 0.28 3.64 -2.51
N GLY A 147 0.92 3.82 -1.36
CA GLY A 147 1.94 4.85 -1.17
C GLY A 147 3.16 4.74 -2.09
N GLN A 148 3.37 3.57 -2.71
CA GLN A 148 4.45 3.33 -3.67
C GLN A 148 4.07 3.68 -5.12
N ILE A 149 2.79 3.78 -5.43
CA ILE A 149 2.30 3.91 -6.81
C ILE A 149 1.40 5.13 -7.02
N ALA A 150 0.62 5.52 -6.02
CA ALA A 150 -0.27 6.68 -6.11
C ALA A 150 0.50 7.99 -5.89
N LYS A 151 -0.04 9.09 -6.41
CA LYS A 151 0.52 10.43 -6.20
C LYS A 151 0.35 10.92 -4.77
N GLU A 152 -0.77 10.57 -4.15
CA GLU A 152 -1.13 10.92 -2.79
C GLU A 152 -2.08 9.86 -2.22
N VAL A 153 -1.94 9.51 -0.95
CA VAL A 153 -2.85 8.58 -0.27
C VAL A 153 -3.27 9.15 1.08
N ILE A 154 -4.56 9.34 1.22
CA ILE A 154 -5.21 9.81 2.45
C ILE A 154 -6.03 8.66 3.04
N VAL A 155 -5.90 8.39 4.33
CA VAL A 155 -6.81 7.50 5.07
C VAL A 155 -7.72 8.37 5.93
N VAL A 156 -9.02 8.21 5.76
CA VAL A 156 -10.04 8.98 6.49
C VAL A 156 -10.37 8.28 7.81
N LYS A 157 -10.55 9.07 8.86
CA LYS A 157 -11.16 8.59 10.08
C LYS A 157 -12.68 8.62 9.91
N PRO A 158 -13.40 7.48 10.03
CA PRO A 158 -14.86 7.48 9.98
C PRO A 158 -15.49 8.44 11.01
N PRO A 159 -16.67 8.98 10.73
CA PRO A 159 -17.39 9.84 11.66
C PRO A 159 -17.59 9.18 13.01
N ARG A 160 -17.59 9.98 14.10
CA ARG A 160 -17.79 9.46 15.48
C ARG A 160 -19.18 8.88 15.69
N GLU A 161 -20.13 9.33 14.90
CA GLU A 161 -21.54 8.94 14.91
C GLU A 161 -21.77 7.58 14.23
N PHE A 162 -20.79 7.10 13.44
CA PHE A 162 -20.86 5.76 12.86
C PHE A 162 -20.82 4.70 13.95
N LYS A 163 -21.72 3.74 13.85
CA LYS A 163 -21.74 2.54 14.69
C LYS A 163 -20.63 1.57 14.25
N ASP A 164 -20.39 0.57 15.06
CA ASP A 164 -19.50 -0.53 14.68
C ASP A 164 -19.94 -1.18 13.36
N LYS A 165 -19.00 -1.32 12.41
CA LYS A 165 -19.21 -1.85 11.05
C LYS A 165 -20.03 -0.99 10.08
N ASP A 166 -20.32 0.25 10.44
CA ASP A 166 -20.91 1.18 9.47
C ASP A 166 -19.90 1.48 8.35
N ASP A 167 -20.41 1.55 7.14
CA ASP A 167 -19.69 1.89 5.90
C ASP A 167 -20.35 3.10 5.19
N LEU A 168 -19.87 3.46 4.01
CA LEU A 168 -20.44 4.57 3.23
C LEU A 168 -21.87 4.29 2.72
N TYR A 169 -22.28 3.04 2.66
CA TYR A 169 -23.69 2.74 2.36
C TYR A 169 -24.60 3.12 3.53
N ASP A 170 -24.15 2.90 4.75
CA ASP A 170 -24.88 3.29 5.95
C ASP A 170 -24.89 4.81 6.10
N ALA A 171 -23.82 5.51 5.72
CA ALA A 171 -23.78 6.96 5.62
C ALA A 171 -24.83 7.51 4.65
N LYS A 172 -25.00 6.87 3.49
CA LYS A 172 -26.03 7.22 2.51
C LYS A 172 -27.44 6.99 3.06
N VAL A 173 -27.68 5.83 3.68
CA VAL A 173 -29.02 5.48 4.22
C VAL A 173 -29.46 6.45 5.31
N ASN A 174 -28.51 6.96 6.08
CA ASN A 174 -28.76 7.90 7.18
C ASN A 174 -28.61 9.39 6.77
N ASP A 175 -28.47 9.69 5.47
CA ASP A 175 -28.30 11.05 4.93
C ASP A 175 -27.21 11.84 5.65
N PHE A 176 -26.08 11.17 5.98
CA PHE A 176 -25.03 11.74 6.82
C PHE A 176 -24.32 12.93 6.15
N PHE A 177 -24.15 12.87 4.84
CA PHE A 177 -23.56 13.94 4.05
C PHE A 177 -24.62 14.58 3.14
N SER A 178 -24.79 15.88 3.26
CA SER A 178 -25.81 16.64 2.51
C SER A 178 -25.39 16.99 1.08
N SER A 179 -24.08 16.86 0.76
CA SER A 179 -23.54 17.14 -0.57
C SER A 179 -22.18 16.44 -0.78
N ALA A 180 -21.82 16.23 -2.06
CA ALA A 180 -20.51 15.70 -2.44
C ALA A 180 -19.34 16.57 -1.93
N GLN A 181 -19.53 17.90 -1.93
CA GLN A 181 -18.51 18.81 -1.41
C GLN A 181 -18.32 18.64 0.09
N GLN A 182 -19.40 18.55 0.87
CA GLN A 182 -19.32 18.31 2.32
C GLN A 182 -18.61 16.99 2.63
N PHE A 183 -18.89 15.94 1.85
CA PHE A 183 -18.22 14.65 1.99
C PHE A 183 -16.71 14.76 1.70
N LEU A 184 -16.34 15.43 0.61
CA LEU A 184 -14.93 15.61 0.26
C LEU A 184 -14.20 16.47 1.31
N ASP A 185 -14.80 17.56 1.76
CA ASP A 185 -14.26 18.40 2.82
C ASP A 185 -14.08 17.62 4.12
N TYR A 186 -15.03 16.75 4.46
CA TYR A 186 -14.89 15.84 5.60
C TYR A 186 -13.67 14.94 5.45
N CYS A 187 -13.52 14.29 4.30
CA CYS A 187 -12.39 13.39 4.03
C CYS A 187 -11.04 14.12 4.16
N LEU A 188 -10.93 15.31 3.61
CA LEU A 188 -9.69 16.09 3.64
C LEU A 188 -9.35 16.63 5.05
N ASN A 189 -10.35 16.94 5.87
CA ASN A 189 -10.15 17.49 7.22
C ASN A 189 -9.99 16.39 8.30
N ASN A 190 -10.44 15.16 8.05
CA ASN A 190 -10.41 14.06 9.02
C ASN A 190 -9.43 12.95 8.64
N GLN A 191 -8.26 13.31 8.17
CA GLN A 191 -7.20 12.37 7.81
C GLN A 191 -6.59 11.69 9.04
N ILE A 192 -6.34 10.40 8.96
CA ILE A 192 -5.50 9.69 9.92
C ILE A 192 -4.05 10.06 9.64
N LYS A 193 -3.53 11.02 10.38
CA LYS A 193 -2.10 11.38 10.35
C LYS A 193 -1.33 10.34 11.15
N LYS A 194 -0.25 9.81 10.60
CA LYS A 194 0.67 8.97 11.36
C LYS A 194 1.19 9.80 12.53
N ARG A 195 0.81 9.44 13.75
CA ARG A 195 1.43 10.05 14.93
C ARG A 195 2.90 9.65 14.90
N VAL A 196 3.77 10.61 14.88
CA VAL A 196 5.18 10.36 15.20
C VAL A 196 5.17 10.01 16.69
N SER A 197 5.23 8.72 17.01
CA SER A 197 5.43 8.27 18.39
C SER A 197 6.93 8.41 18.68
N PHE A 198 7.27 9.22 19.64
CA PHE A 198 8.60 9.17 20.23
C PHE A 198 8.53 8.13 21.36
N ASP A 199 9.38 7.11 21.27
CA ASP A 199 9.56 6.18 22.38
C ASP A 199 10.33 6.91 23.49
N LEU A 200 9.60 7.35 24.51
CA LEU A 200 10.19 8.00 25.66
C LEU A 200 10.74 6.92 26.59
N ILE A 201 12.06 6.87 26.73
CA ILE A 201 12.76 5.95 27.64
C ILE A 201 13.08 6.74 28.93
N GLN A 202 12.82 6.15 30.08
CA GLN A 202 13.18 6.76 31.35
C GLN A 202 14.70 6.79 31.52
N VAL A 203 15.22 7.89 32.03
CA VAL A 203 16.69 8.04 32.25
C VAL A 203 17.25 6.91 33.13
N ASN A 204 16.49 6.46 34.13
CA ASN A 204 16.92 5.37 35.00
C ASN A 204 17.09 4.06 34.23
N ASP A 205 16.24 3.77 33.24
CA ASP A 205 16.33 2.55 32.41
C ASP A 205 17.57 2.61 31.52
N ILE A 206 17.90 3.82 31.00
CA ILE A 206 19.14 4.04 30.23
C ILE A 206 20.36 3.81 31.13
N MET A 207 20.34 4.36 32.34
CA MET A 207 21.50 4.25 33.29
C MET A 207 21.73 2.82 33.77
N GLN A 208 20.69 2.00 33.89
CA GLN A 208 20.83 0.58 34.28
C GLN A 208 21.30 -0.33 33.14
N ASN A 209 21.19 0.11 31.90
CA ASN A 209 21.51 -0.66 30.70
C ASN A 209 22.66 -0.06 29.89
N ILE A 210 23.61 0.65 30.54
CA ILE A 210 24.78 1.18 29.88
C ILE A 210 25.65 0.02 29.37
N THR A 211 25.76 -0.10 28.06
CA THR A 211 26.69 -1.03 27.41
C THR A 211 27.97 -0.28 26.97
N PRO A 212 29.14 -0.90 27.01
CA PRO A 212 30.34 -0.29 26.44
C PRO A 212 30.12 0.06 24.96
N PRO A 213 30.75 1.16 24.46
CA PRO A 213 30.62 1.53 23.06
C PRO A 213 31.18 0.42 22.16
N LYS A 214 30.44 0.08 21.11
CA LYS A 214 30.95 -0.76 20.03
C LYS A 214 31.47 0.14 18.92
N TRP A 215 32.69 -0.11 18.50
CA TRP A 215 33.38 0.73 17.54
C TRP A 215 33.39 0.12 16.14
N VAL A 216 32.98 0.88 15.14
CA VAL A 216 33.29 0.60 13.73
C VAL A 216 34.73 0.99 13.43
N VAL A 217 35.17 2.15 13.93
CA VAL A 217 36.54 2.59 13.96
C VAL A 217 36.86 3.11 15.36
N LYS A 218 37.70 2.44 16.08
CA LYS A 218 37.99 2.70 17.50
C LYS A 218 38.32 4.16 17.76
N ASP A 219 37.67 4.74 18.75
CA ASP A 219 37.79 6.12 19.20
C ASP A 219 37.38 7.20 18.16
N ILE A 220 36.77 6.79 17.04
CA ILE A 220 36.37 7.71 15.96
C ILE A 220 34.91 7.54 15.57
N CYS A 221 34.44 6.30 15.35
CA CYS A 221 33.10 6.02 14.88
C CYS A 221 32.51 4.84 15.63
N GLU A 222 31.49 5.09 16.44
CA GLU A 222 30.68 4.06 17.10
C GLU A 222 29.69 3.42 16.14
N GLU A 223 29.28 2.19 16.42
CA GLU A 223 28.12 1.55 15.81
C GLU A 223 26.86 2.40 16.10
N ASP A 224 25.90 2.43 15.19
CA ASP A 224 24.66 3.20 15.32
C ASP A 224 24.84 4.73 15.53
N SER A 225 25.97 5.29 15.11
CA SER A 225 26.27 6.71 15.25
C SER A 225 26.31 7.47 13.91
N VAL A 226 26.24 8.79 13.98
CA VAL A 226 26.40 9.69 12.83
C VAL A 226 27.68 10.47 12.99
N VAL A 227 28.64 10.26 12.07
CA VAL A 227 29.88 10.99 12.02
C VAL A 227 29.90 11.98 10.87
N ALA A 228 30.27 13.25 11.12
CA ALA A 228 30.36 14.29 10.12
C ALA A 228 31.79 14.72 9.85
N ILE A 229 32.23 14.65 8.59
CA ILE A 229 33.53 15.18 8.16
C ILE A 229 33.29 16.51 7.44
N PHE A 230 33.80 17.61 7.99
CA PHE A 230 33.63 18.96 7.44
C PHE A 230 34.96 19.65 7.17
N GLY A 231 34.94 20.65 6.29
CA GLY A 231 36.13 21.41 5.90
C GLY A 231 35.92 22.16 4.58
N GLN A 232 36.86 23.02 4.22
CA GLN A 232 36.79 23.83 3.00
C GLN A 232 36.72 22.97 1.72
N PRO A 233 36.18 23.48 0.60
CA PRO A 233 36.30 22.83 -0.68
C PRO A 233 37.77 22.47 -1.02
N LYS A 234 37.98 21.29 -1.61
CA LYS A 234 39.30 20.77 -1.98
C LYS A 234 40.24 20.40 -0.81
N SER A 235 39.77 20.36 0.45
CA SER A 235 40.55 19.96 1.62
C SER A 235 40.80 18.43 1.74
N GLY A 236 40.45 17.64 0.74
CA GLY A 236 40.71 16.20 0.76
C GLY A 236 39.62 15.33 1.39
N LYS A 237 38.48 15.88 1.88
CA LYS A 237 37.41 15.13 2.54
C LYS A 237 37.04 13.82 1.84
N SER A 238 36.82 13.89 0.53
CA SER A 238 36.41 12.71 -0.24
C SER A 238 37.55 11.67 -0.43
N PHE A 239 38.78 12.03 -0.26
CA PHE A 239 39.87 11.04 -0.19
C PHE A 239 39.85 10.31 1.15
N VAL A 240 39.66 11.06 2.24
CA VAL A 240 39.54 10.52 3.59
C VAL A 240 38.33 9.57 3.69
N THR A 241 37.20 9.92 3.13
CA THR A 241 35.99 9.05 3.15
C THR A 241 36.14 7.79 2.30
N VAL A 242 36.84 7.86 1.16
CA VAL A 242 37.17 6.68 0.34
C VAL A 242 38.15 5.77 1.08
N ASP A 243 39.19 6.34 1.67
CA ASP A 243 40.20 5.59 2.42
C ASP A 243 39.57 4.89 3.64
N LEU A 244 38.75 5.60 4.41
CA LEU A 244 38.01 5.03 5.53
C LEU A 244 37.09 3.87 5.07
N ALA A 245 36.30 4.08 4.02
CA ALA A 245 35.42 3.07 3.48
C ALA A 245 36.14 1.79 3.05
N CYS A 246 37.27 1.94 2.37
CA CYS A 246 38.09 0.80 1.94
C CYS A 246 38.71 0.03 3.12
N ASN A 247 39.20 0.74 4.15
CA ASN A 247 39.77 0.08 5.31
C ASN A 247 38.68 -0.68 6.13
N ILE A 248 37.45 -0.13 6.27
CA ILE A 248 36.36 -0.85 6.89
C ILE A 248 36.02 -2.13 6.11
N VAL A 249 35.90 -2.06 4.79
CA VAL A 249 35.57 -3.24 3.95
C VAL A 249 36.66 -4.32 4.08
N LEU A 250 37.92 -3.93 4.20
CA LEU A 250 39.05 -4.86 4.29
C LEU A 250 39.36 -5.29 5.72
N GLY A 251 38.77 -4.71 6.75
CA GLY A 251 39.08 -4.96 8.15
C GLY A 251 40.53 -4.54 8.50
N ARG A 252 41.06 -3.51 7.84
CA ARG A 252 42.39 -2.99 8.09
C ARG A 252 42.36 -1.81 9.05
N ASN A 253 43.32 -1.72 9.95
CA ASN A 253 43.45 -0.56 10.84
C ASN A 253 43.54 0.75 10.03
N TRP A 254 42.76 1.74 10.43
CA TRP A 254 42.74 3.04 9.77
C TRP A 254 43.52 4.06 10.58
N HIS A 255 44.64 4.51 10.04
CA HIS A 255 45.57 5.46 10.70
C HIS A 255 45.94 5.11 12.16
N GLY A 256 46.11 3.82 12.44
CA GLY A 256 46.43 3.32 13.78
C GLY A 256 45.22 2.95 14.65
N HIS A 257 44.01 3.22 14.22
CA HIS A 257 42.78 2.82 14.92
C HIS A 257 42.31 1.45 14.43
N GLU A 258 41.94 0.58 15.37
CA GLU A 258 41.33 -0.71 15.07
C GLU A 258 39.99 -0.50 14.33
N THR A 259 39.78 -1.27 13.28
CA THR A 259 38.58 -1.14 12.44
C THR A 259 37.84 -2.48 12.38
N GLU A 260 36.57 -2.47 12.66
CA GLU A 260 35.73 -3.65 12.48
C GLU A 260 35.38 -3.82 11.00
N GLN A 261 35.54 -5.05 10.50
CA GLN A 261 35.22 -5.34 9.11
C GLN A 261 33.74 -5.34 8.85
N GLY A 262 33.28 -4.59 7.84
CA GLY A 262 31.87 -4.50 7.49
C GLY A 262 31.62 -4.10 6.04
N SER A 263 30.38 -4.15 5.63
CA SER A 263 29.94 -3.66 4.30
C SER A 263 29.72 -2.16 4.34
N VAL A 264 30.16 -1.44 3.29
CA VAL A 264 30.00 0.00 3.17
C VAL A 264 29.17 0.33 1.92
N VAL A 265 28.13 1.16 2.09
CA VAL A 265 27.38 1.75 0.98
C VAL A 265 27.82 3.21 0.81
N TYR A 266 28.46 3.53 -0.32
CA TYR A 266 28.92 4.88 -0.62
C TYR A 266 27.92 5.60 -1.52
N LEU A 267 27.21 6.61 -0.98
CA LEU A 267 26.26 7.43 -1.72
C LEU A 267 26.93 8.72 -2.21
N ALA A 268 27.08 8.85 -3.53
CA ALA A 268 27.66 10.02 -4.14
C ALA A 268 26.58 10.91 -4.77
N GLY A 269 26.26 12.04 -4.15
CA GLY A 269 25.29 13.01 -4.68
C GLY A 269 25.74 13.69 -5.98
N GLU A 270 27.07 13.78 -6.20
CA GLU A 270 27.69 14.35 -7.39
C GLU A 270 29.08 13.75 -7.67
N GLY A 271 29.60 13.95 -8.87
CA GLY A 271 31.00 13.62 -9.16
C GLY A 271 31.35 12.14 -9.23
N MET A 272 30.42 11.25 -9.60
CA MET A 272 30.62 9.78 -9.69
C MET A 272 31.92 9.37 -10.40
N ARG A 273 32.24 10.02 -11.57
CA ARG A 273 33.47 9.71 -12.31
C ARG A 273 34.75 10.05 -11.52
N ALA A 274 34.70 11.07 -10.67
CA ALA A 274 35.82 11.44 -9.83
C ALA A 274 36.02 10.46 -8.67
N ILE A 275 34.92 9.96 -8.09
CA ILE A 275 34.95 8.97 -7.01
C ILE A 275 35.46 7.63 -7.51
N SER A 276 35.02 7.14 -8.65
CA SER A 276 35.55 5.90 -9.25
C SER A 276 37.05 5.93 -9.46
N ARG A 277 37.61 7.08 -9.91
CA ARG A 277 39.06 7.26 -10.05
C ARG A 277 39.79 7.25 -8.70
N ARG A 278 39.16 7.75 -7.64
CA ARG A 278 39.75 7.71 -6.28
C ARG A 278 39.82 6.29 -5.72
N PHE A 279 38.77 5.50 -5.92
CA PHE A 279 38.77 4.08 -5.55
C PHE A 279 39.84 3.31 -6.32
N LEU A 280 40.00 3.54 -7.63
CA LEU A 280 41.02 2.91 -8.44
C LEU A 280 42.43 3.32 -7.97
N ALA A 281 42.68 4.60 -7.72
CA ALA A 281 43.95 5.09 -7.20
C ALA A 281 44.28 4.50 -5.81
N TRP A 282 43.28 4.40 -4.93
CA TRP A 282 43.43 3.77 -3.63
C TRP A 282 43.87 2.30 -3.76
N GLN A 283 43.19 1.55 -4.66
CA GLN A 283 43.52 0.14 -4.94
C GLN A 283 44.95 -0.06 -5.49
N GLN A 284 45.45 0.91 -6.23
CA GLN A 284 46.81 0.84 -6.79
C GLN A 284 47.94 1.15 -5.76
N LEU A 285 47.56 1.84 -4.70
CA LEU A 285 48.52 2.31 -3.68
C LEU A 285 48.55 1.43 -2.43
N ASN A 286 47.55 0.59 -2.24
CA ASN A 286 47.34 -0.27 -1.07
C ASN A 286 47.09 -1.73 -1.46
#